data_d30c5fbe3fe9f889b1096f032815b2be
#
_entry.id   d30c5fbe3fe9f889b1096f032815b2be
#
_cell.length_a   1.000
_cell.length_b   1.000
_cell.length_c   1.000
_cell.angle_alpha   90.00
_cell.angle_beta   90.00
_cell.angle_gamma   90.00
#
_symmetry.space_group_name_H-M   'P 1'
#
loop_
_entity.id
_entity.type
_entity.pdbx_description
1 polymer ?
#
loop_
_entity_poly.entity_id
_entity_poly.type
_entity_poly.pdbx_seq_one_letter_code
_entity_poly.pdbx_strand_id
1 'polypeptide(L)'
;MEQKAKEAASHAAIPVSISAMLVTLGVVYGDIGTSPMYVTKALVAGNGGIGSVTEEFVLGALSLVVWTVTLLTTIKYVLISLRADNHGEGGIFALYSLVKRCGKWLIIPAMLGGAALLADGILTPAVTVTTAIEGLRTIPAVHAVLGDDQGRVVAITLAIIIALFLVQRIGTAKIGHAFGPIMTLWFLFLGGTGLFFVFQHPAVLLCLNPVRGIAFLLSPNNHAGIMILGSCFLATTGAEALYSDMGHVGRGNIYATWPFVKCCLLLSYMGQGAWLMNNAANPELMGIADLNPFYQMLAPGLRPFAVGLST
;
A
#
# COMPACT_ATOMS: atom_id res chain seq x y z
N MET A 1 6.54 44.77 2.17
CA MET A 1 7.77 44.01 1.86
C MET A 1 7.91 42.75 2.69
N GLU A 2 7.64 42.80 3.97
CA GLU A 2 7.73 41.65 4.89
C GLU A 2 6.79 40.46 4.55
N GLN A 3 5.59 40.77 4.07
CA GLN A 3 4.61 39.76 3.66
C GLN A 3 5.04 39.04 2.38
N LYS A 4 5.63 39.74 1.40
CA LYS A 4 6.23 39.12 0.21
C LYS A 4 7.50 38.32 0.52
N ALA A 5 8.26 38.73 1.53
CA ALA A 5 9.43 37.95 2.00
C ALA A 5 9.01 36.69 2.77
N LYS A 6 7.90 36.75 3.53
CA LYS A 6 7.29 35.55 4.17
C LYS A 6 6.69 34.59 3.16
N GLU A 7 6.02 35.09 2.13
CA GLU A 7 5.51 34.27 1.02
C GLU A 7 6.66 33.63 0.21
N ALA A 8 7.72 34.37 -0.09
CA ALA A 8 8.90 33.84 -0.75
C ALA A 8 9.66 32.80 0.12
N ALA A 9 9.69 32.98 1.43
CA ALA A 9 10.28 32.01 2.37
C ALA A 9 9.40 30.75 2.53
N SER A 10 8.08 30.87 2.37
CA SER A 10 7.13 29.75 2.36
C SER A 10 7.28 28.86 1.12
N HIS A 11 7.88 29.36 0.04
CA HIS A 11 8.12 28.62 -1.21
C HIS A 11 9.56 28.13 -1.38
N ALA A 12 10.39 28.25 -0.34
CA ALA A 12 11.72 27.63 -0.36
C ALA A 12 11.58 26.10 -0.43
N ALA A 13 12.07 25.51 -1.52
CA ALA A 13 12.03 24.06 -1.70
C ALA A 13 12.65 23.37 -0.49
N ILE A 14 11.91 22.46 0.14
CA ILE A 14 12.41 21.68 1.28
C ILE A 14 13.66 20.92 0.82
N PRO A 15 14.82 21.12 1.47
CA PRO A 15 16.05 20.49 1.04
C PRO A 15 16.01 18.98 1.23
N VAL A 16 16.67 18.26 0.34
CA VAL A 16 16.83 16.80 0.47
C VAL A 16 17.78 16.53 1.62
N SER A 17 17.29 15.86 2.65
CA SER A 17 18.06 15.49 3.83
C SER A 17 17.58 14.16 4.42
N ILE A 18 18.43 13.48 5.17
CA ILE A 18 18.07 12.21 5.82
C ILE A 18 16.86 12.41 6.75
N SER A 19 16.84 13.49 7.51
CA SER A 19 15.71 13.81 8.39
C SER A 19 14.42 14.04 7.60
N ALA A 20 14.47 14.78 6.49
CA ALA A 20 13.31 15.00 5.63
C ALA A 20 12.86 13.71 4.92
N MET A 21 13.80 12.85 4.51
CA MET A 21 13.48 11.53 3.97
C MET A 21 12.76 10.64 4.99
N LEU A 22 13.20 10.63 6.26
CA LEU A 22 12.53 9.88 7.33
C LEU A 22 11.10 10.41 7.56
N VAL A 23 10.93 11.73 7.60
CA VAL A 23 9.58 12.33 7.70
C VAL A 23 8.72 11.93 6.49
N THR A 24 9.29 11.95 5.29
CA THR A 24 8.59 11.51 4.06
C THR A 24 8.14 10.06 4.17
N LEU A 25 9.01 9.16 4.68
CA LEU A 25 8.64 7.76 4.89
C LEU A 25 7.46 7.60 5.86
N GLY A 26 7.42 8.39 6.92
CA GLY A 26 6.34 8.31 7.92
C GLY A 26 5.03 8.95 7.49
N VAL A 27 5.09 10.04 6.71
CA VAL A 27 3.88 10.82 6.36
C VAL A 27 3.25 10.33 5.06
N VAL A 28 4.08 10.05 4.03
CA VAL A 28 3.58 9.82 2.67
C VAL A 28 3.33 8.34 2.38
N TYR A 29 4.12 7.44 2.96
CA TYR A 29 4.10 6.03 2.55
C TYR A 29 3.40 5.09 3.54
N GLY A 30 2.69 5.62 4.53
CA GLY A 30 1.94 4.82 5.50
C GLY A 30 0.95 3.88 4.81
N ASP A 31 0.10 4.43 4.00
CA ASP A 31 -0.99 3.74 3.31
C ASP A 31 -0.48 2.71 2.30
N ILE A 32 0.37 3.13 1.36
CA ILE A 32 0.90 2.22 0.34
C ILE A 32 1.78 1.11 0.97
N GLY A 33 2.38 1.40 2.12
CA GLY A 33 3.20 0.43 2.87
C GLY A 33 2.39 -0.72 3.48
N THR A 34 1.11 -0.53 3.73
CA THR A 34 0.22 -1.57 4.28
C THR A 34 -0.46 -2.42 3.23
N SER A 35 -0.47 -1.98 1.97
CA SER A 35 -1.08 -2.71 0.84
C SER A 35 -0.65 -4.18 0.72
N PRO A 36 0.62 -4.59 0.97
CA PRO A 36 1.02 -6.00 0.91
C PRO A 36 0.27 -6.93 1.86
N MET A 37 -0.34 -6.41 2.92
CA MET A 37 -1.09 -7.23 3.87
C MET A 37 -2.42 -7.76 3.31
N TYR A 38 -3.03 -7.07 2.34
CA TYR A 38 -4.36 -7.42 1.85
C TYR A 38 -4.46 -7.66 0.34
N VAL A 39 -3.53 -7.15 -0.46
CA VAL A 39 -3.60 -7.28 -1.93
C VAL A 39 -3.53 -8.74 -2.38
N THR A 40 -2.54 -9.48 -1.91
CA THR A 40 -2.38 -10.91 -2.30
C THR A 40 -3.53 -11.75 -1.77
N LYS A 41 -4.04 -11.46 -0.57
CA LYS A 41 -5.29 -12.05 -0.03
C LYS A 41 -6.45 -11.81 -0.99
N ALA A 42 -6.66 -10.56 -1.43
CA ALA A 42 -7.73 -10.21 -2.35
C ALA A 42 -7.59 -10.88 -3.72
N LEU A 43 -6.35 -11.00 -4.24
CA LEU A 43 -6.09 -11.71 -5.50
C LEU A 43 -6.44 -13.20 -5.40
N VAL A 44 -6.00 -13.87 -4.34
CA VAL A 44 -6.28 -15.30 -4.11
C VAL A 44 -7.77 -15.52 -3.92
N ALA A 45 -8.43 -14.73 -3.07
CA ALA A 45 -9.87 -14.83 -2.83
C ALA A 45 -10.69 -14.56 -4.09
N GLY A 46 -10.33 -13.52 -4.85
CA GLY A 46 -11.01 -13.15 -6.10
C GLY A 46 -10.87 -14.20 -7.20
N ASN A 47 -9.81 -15.01 -7.20
CA ASN A 47 -9.60 -16.06 -8.20
C ASN A 47 -10.18 -17.43 -7.78
N GLY A 48 -10.91 -17.53 -6.67
CA GLY A 48 -11.55 -18.78 -6.21
C GLY A 48 -10.81 -19.47 -5.05
N GLY A 49 -9.95 -18.75 -4.35
CA GLY A 49 -9.24 -19.22 -3.15
C GLY A 49 -7.95 -19.98 -3.45
N ILE A 50 -7.37 -20.57 -2.39
CA ILE A 50 -6.06 -21.24 -2.46
C ILE A 50 -6.04 -22.43 -3.43
N GLY A 51 -7.17 -23.14 -3.56
CA GLY A 51 -7.29 -24.30 -4.47
C GLY A 51 -7.16 -23.95 -5.95
N SER A 52 -7.33 -22.68 -6.32
CA SER A 52 -7.18 -22.17 -7.70
C SER A 52 -5.81 -21.54 -7.95
N VAL A 53 -4.89 -21.60 -6.97
CA VAL A 53 -3.56 -21.02 -7.10
C VAL A 53 -2.67 -21.96 -7.91
N THR A 54 -2.32 -21.51 -9.10
CA THR A 54 -1.36 -22.16 -10.00
C THR A 54 -0.12 -21.29 -10.17
N GLU A 55 0.96 -21.82 -10.70
CA GLU A 55 2.14 -21.04 -11.03
C GLU A 55 1.80 -19.91 -12.02
N GLU A 56 0.96 -20.22 -13.02
CA GLU A 56 0.48 -19.23 -13.99
C GLU A 56 -0.29 -18.09 -13.32
N PHE A 57 -1.20 -18.41 -12.37
CA PHE A 57 -1.92 -17.41 -11.59
C PHE A 57 -0.94 -16.51 -10.82
N VAL A 58 0.00 -17.11 -10.07
CA VAL A 58 0.93 -16.32 -9.24
C VAL A 58 1.77 -15.39 -10.11
N LEU A 59 2.39 -15.91 -11.17
CA LEU A 59 3.25 -15.11 -12.04
C LEU A 59 2.47 -14.03 -12.80
N GLY A 60 1.26 -14.37 -13.25
CA GLY A 60 0.40 -13.44 -13.98
C GLY A 60 -0.17 -12.34 -13.09
N ALA A 61 -0.77 -12.70 -11.96
CA ALA A 61 -1.33 -11.75 -11.00
C ALA A 61 -0.26 -10.81 -10.42
N LEU A 62 0.90 -11.34 -10.03
CA LEU A 62 2.01 -10.52 -9.58
C LEU A 62 2.57 -9.63 -10.67
N SER A 63 2.62 -10.10 -11.91
CA SER A 63 3.01 -9.25 -13.05
C SER A 63 2.06 -8.06 -13.19
N LEU A 64 0.75 -8.27 -13.08
CA LEU A 64 -0.24 -7.19 -13.08
C LEU A 64 0.00 -6.21 -11.93
N VAL A 65 0.25 -6.69 -10.71
CA VAL A 65 0.58 -5.84 -9.55
C VAL A 65 1.83 -5.02 -9.79
N VAL A 66 2.93 -5.64 -10.20
CA VAL A 66 4.23 -4.98 -10.47
C VAL A 66 4.06 -3.84 -11.49
N TRP A 67 3.34 -4.11 -12.56
CA TRP A 67 3.14 -3.12 -13.62
C TRP A 67 2.10 -2.07 -13.25
N THR A 68 1.08 -2.40 -12.47
CA THR A 68 0.13 -1.42 -11.91
C THR A 68 0.87 -0.43 -11.01
N VAL A 69 1.67 -0.89 -10.04
CA VAL A 69 2.51 -0.03 -9.20
C VAL A 69 3.51 0.79 -10.04
N THR A 70 4.09 0.19 -11.07
CA THR A 70 5.05 0.89 -11.94
C THR A 70 4.37 1.98 -12.77
N LEU A 71 3.26 1.69 -13.43
CA LEU A 71 2.57 2.63 -14.31
C LEU A 71 1.86 3.72 -13.50
N LEU A 72 1.09 3.34 -12.46
CA LEU A 72 0.27 4.29 -11.74
C LEU A 72 1.08 5.06 -10.68
N THR A 73 1.90 4.39 -9.90
CA THR A 73 2.63 5.11 -8.86
C THR A 73 3.92 5.72 -9.39
N THR A 74 4.78 4.94 -10.07
CA THR A 74 6.06 5.48 -10.52
C THR A 74 5.89 6.46 -11.69
N ILE A 75 5.23 6.04 -12.77
CA ILE A 75 5.16 6.87 -13.99
C ILE A 75 4.15 8.01 -13.78
N LYS A 76 2.91 7.69 -13.43
CA LYS A 76 1.85 8.71 -13.28
C LYS A 76 2.15 9.67 -12.14
N TYR A 77 2.31 9.18 -10.90
CA TYR A 77 2.49 10.08 -9.75
C TYR A 77 3.91 10.63 -9.66
N VAL A 78 4.94 9.77 -9.56
CA VAL A 78 6.30 10.23 -9.28
C VAL A 78 6.92 10.96 -10.46
N LEU A 79 6.83 10.45 -11.70
CA LEU A 79 7.49 11.08 -12.85
C LEU A 79 6.68 12.22 -13.48
N ILE A 80 5.34 12.14 -13.48
CA ILE A 80 4.48 13.11 -14.16
C ILE A 80 3.84 14.08 -13.15
N SER A 81 3.02 13.58 -12.21
CA SER A 81 2.18 14.42 -11.36
C SER A 81 2.99 15.32 -10.42
N LEU A 82 4.11 14.84 -9.86
CA LEU A 82 4.98 15.66 -9.02
C LEU A 82 5.59 16.88 -9.73
N ARG A 83 5.50 16.96 -11.07
CA ARG A 83 5.93 18.13 -11.85
C ARG A 83 4.82 19.16 -12.04
N ALA A 84 3.57 18.77 -11.80
CA ALA A 84 2.39 19.61 -11.95
C ALA A 84 2.02 20.23 -10.60
N ASP A 85 2.94 20.99 -10.01
CA ASP A 85 2.72 21.71 -8.77
C ASP A 85 2.09 23.09 -8.99
N ASN A 86 1.28 23.53 -8.03
CA ASN A 86 0.76 24.87 -7.95
C ASN A 86 1.35 25.56 -6.72
N HIS A 87 2.36 26.42 -6.93
CA HIS A 87 3.09 27.10 -5.84
C HIS A 87 3.71 26.14 -4.81
N GLY A 88 4.22 24.98 -5.26
CA GLY A 88 4.81 23.94 -4.40
C GLY A 88 3.80 22.97 -3.80
N GLU A 89 2.50 23.21 -3.97
CA GLU A 89 1.41 22.34 -3.51
C GLU A 89 0.97 21.39 -4.62
N GLY A 90 0.61 20.14 -4.23
CA GLY A 90 0.10 19.11 -5.11
C GLY A 90 -1.36 18.72 -4.80
N GLY A 91 -1.77 17.57 -5.33
CA GLY A 91 -3.10 17.02 -5.12
C GLY A 91 -4.13 17.45 -6.16
N ILE A 92 -5.34 16.90 -6.05
CA ILE A 92 -6.40 17.06 -7.06
C ILE A 92 -6.83 18.50 -7.24
N PHE A 93 -6.89 19.30 -6.17
CA PHE A 93 -7.32 20.70 -6.24
C PHE A 93 -6.22 21.60 -6.79
N ALA A 94 -4.95 21.34 -6.50
CA ALA A 94 -3.82 21.99 -7.12
C ALA A 94 -3.83 21.74 -8.63
N LEU A 95 -3.99 20.49 -9.05
CA LEU A 95 -4.10 20.11 -10.45
C LEU A 95 -5.28 20.82 -11.14
N TYR A 96 -6.46 20.84 -10.49
CA TYR A 96 -7.61 21.55 -11.03
C TYR A 96 -7.31 23.04 -11.21
N SER A 97 -6.61 23.66 -10.27
CA SER A 97 -6.28 25.08 -10.36
C SER A 97 -5.40 25.42 -11.58
N LEU A 98 -4.54 24.49 -12.01
CA LEU A 98 -3.71 24.62 -13.20
C LEU A 98 -4.52 24.51 -14.50
N VAL A 99 -5.50 23.59 -14.53
CA VAL A 99 -6.25 23.26 -15.76
C VAL A 99 -7.62 23.95 -15.85
N LYS A 100 -8.11 24.65 -14.81
CA LYS A 100 -9.45 25.26 -14.78
C LYS A 100 -9.73 26.23 -15.93
N ARG A 101 -8.69 26.81 -16.52
CA ARG A 101 -8.81 27.71 -17.68
C ARG A 101 -9.08 26.97 -18.99
N CYS A 102 -8.78 25.65 -19.06
CA CYS A 102 -8.99 24.85 -20.25
C CYS A 102 -10.46 24.49 -20.49
N GLY A 103 -11.29 24.49 -19.42
CA GLY A 103 -12.72 24.25 -19.55
C GLY A 103 -13.45 24.14 -18.21
N LYS A 104 -14.66 24.70 -18.13
CA LYS A 104 -15.47 24.67 -16.89
C LYS A 104 -15.90 23.26 -16.49
N TRP A 105 -16.01 22.32 -17.44
CA TRP A 105 -16.41 20.94 -17.20
C TRP A 105 -15.39 20.17 -16.34
N LEU A 106 -14.12 20.64 -16.29
CA LEU A 106 -13.07 20.03 -15.49
C LEU A 106 -13.31 20.08 -13.98
N ILE A 107 -14.28 20.90 -13.53
CA ILE A 107 -14.74 20.88 -12.13
C ILE A 107 -15.37 19.53 -11.74
N ILE A 108 -16.05 18.86 -12.67
CA ILE A 108 -16.74 17.59 -12.39
C ILE A 108 -15.73 16.50 -12.01
N PRO A 109 -14.70 16.16 -12.83
CA PRO A 109 -13.69 15.19 -12.42
C PRO A 109 -12.88 15.62 -11.19
N ALA A 110 -12.67 16.94 -10.97
CA ALA A 110 -12.00 17.42 -9.76
C ALA A 110 -12.84 17.18 -8.50
N MET A 111 -14.15 17.40 -8.55
CA MET A 111 -15.07 17.12 -7.44
C MET A 111 -15.18 15.61 -7.18
N LEU A 112 -15.31 14.79 -8.23
CA LEU A 112 -15.33 13.33 -8.11
C LEU A 112 -14.03 12.80 -7.50
N GLY A 113 -12.88 13.29 -7.96
CA GLY A 113 -11.59 12.90 -7.40
C GLY A 113 -11.42 13.35 -5.95
N GLY A 114 -11.87 14.56 -5.59
CA GLY A 114 -11.87 15.02 -4.20
C GLY A 114 -12.78 14.21 -3.30
N ALA A 115 -13.97 13.84 -3.77
CA ALA A 115 -14.89 12.97 -3.04
C ALA A 115 -14.31 11.55 -2.87
N ALA A 116 -13.67 11.00 -3.92
CA ALA A 116 -13.00 9.70 -3.85
C ALA A 116 -11.84 9.70 -2.85
N LEU A 117 -11.04 10.79 -2.81
CA LEU A 117 -9.95 10.95 -1.84
C LEU A 117 -10.48 10.96 -0.39
N LEU A 118 -11.61 11.64 -0.14
CA LEU A 118 -12.24 11.64 1.18
C LEU A 118 -12.77 10.25 1.55
N ALA A 119 -13.36 9.54 0.60
CA ALA A 119 -13.84 8.17 0.82
C ALA A 119 -12.69 7.20 1.14
N ASP A 120 -11.57 7.32 0.42
CA ASP A 120 -10.35 6.52 0.66
C ASP A 120 -9.80 6.77 2.07
N GLY A 121 -9.73 8.03 2.50
CA GLY A 121 -9.29 8.40 3.85
C GLY A 121 -10.14 7.79 4.99
N ILE A 122 -11.35 7.29 4.70
CA ILE A 122 -12.20 6.56 5.65
C ILE A 122 -12.02 5.05 5.50
N LEU A 123 -11.97 4.56 4.26
CA LEU A 123 -11.95 3.12 3.96
C LEU A 123 -10.59 2.48 4.28
N THR A 124 -9.50 3.13 3.91
CA THR A 124 -8.16 2.54 4.02
C THR A 124 -7.75 2.28 5.47
N PRO A 125 -7.91 3.19 6.45
CA PRO A 125 -7.62 2.87 7.86
C PRO A 125 -8.46 1.71 8.38
N ALA A 126 -9.74 1.64 7.99
CA ALA A 126 -10.62 0.55 8.40
C ALA A 126 -10.14 -0.81 7.85
N VAL A 127 -9.80 -0.88 6.57
CA VAL A 127 -9.28 -2.11 5.93
C VAL A 127 -7.94 -2.52 6.54
N THR A 128 -7.02 -1.57 6.72
CA THR A 128 -5.68 -1.83 7.26
C THR A 128 -5.74 -2.37 8.67
N VAL A 129 -6.44 -1.69 9.59
CA VAL A 129 -6.56 -2.11 10.99
C VAL A 129 -7.31 -3.45 11.10
N THR A 130 -8.40 -3.63 10.34
CA THR A 130 -9.14 -4.90 10.33
C THR A 130 -8.22 -6.05 9.88
N THR A 131 -7.49 -5.87 8.77
CA THR A 131 -6.57 -6.90 8.25
C THR A 131 -5.45 -7.22 9.25
N ALA A 132 -4.94 -6.23 9.96
CA ALA A 132 -3.94 -6.44 11.00
C ALA A 132 -4.51 -7.25 12.18
N ILE A 133 -5.72 -6.93 12.64
CA ILE A 133 -6.40 -7.69 13.73
C ILE A 133 -6.74 -9.11 13.27
N GLU A 134 -7.19 -9.30 12.02
CA GLU A 134 -7.37 -10.63 11.43
C GLU A 134 -6.04 -11.41 11.40
N GLY A 135 -4.92 -10.73 11.13
CA GLY A 135 -3.59 -11.33 11.21
C GLY A 135 -3.26 -11.91 12.59
N LEU A 136 -3.76 -11.32 13.67
CA LEU A 136 -3.60 -11.86 15.03
C LEU A 136 -4.31 -13.22 15.23
N ARG A 137 -5.38 -13.51 14.49
CA ARG A 137 -6.05 -14.83 14.54
C ARG A 137 -5.14 -15.99 14.12
N THR A 138 -4.09 -15.70 13.35
CA THR A 138 -3.11 -16.72 12.96
C THR A 138 -2.23 -17.18 14.13
N ILE A 139 -2.33 -16.52 15.30
CA ILE A 139 -1.61 -16.83 16.53
C ILE A 139 -2.54 -17.65 17.44
N PRO A 140 -2.21 -18.92 17.79
CA PRO A 140 -3.11 -19.82 18.55
C PRO A 140 -3.62 -19.22 19.87
N ALA A 141 -2.76 -18.53 20.62
CA ALA A 141 -3.13 -17.91 21.89
C ALA A 141 -4.16 -16.77 21.73
N VAL A 142 -4.08 -16.04 20.63
CA VAL A 142 -5.00 -14.93 20.30
C VAL A 142 -6.29 -15.48 19.70
N HIS A 143 -6.20 -16.53 18.87
CA HIS A 143 -7.36 -17.22 18.32
C HIS A 143 -8.26 -17.78 19.43
N ALA A 144 -7.68 -18.30 20.51
CA ALA A 144 -8.45 -18.77 21.68
C ALA A 144 -9.35 -17.69 22.31
N VAL A 145 -8.96 -16.41 22.18
CA VAL A 145 -9.72 -15.26 22.74
C VAL A 145 -10.63 -14.62 21.69
N LEU A 146 -10.13 -14.40 20.48
CA LEU A 146 -10.88 -13.75 19.39
C LEU A 146 -11.89 -14.70 18.73
N GLY A 147 -11.57 -16.00 18.63
CA GLY A 147 -12.35 -16.99 17.88
C GLY A 147 -12.54 -16.60 16.40
N ASP A 148 -13.56 -17.17 15.77
CA ASP A 148 -13.96 -16.84 14.40
C ASP A 148 -15.03 -15.71 14.36
N ASP A 149 -15.33 -15.10 15.52
CA ASP A 149 -16.33 -14.04 15.64
C ASP A 149 -15.83 -12.75 15.00
N GLN A 150 -16.42 -12.41 13.84
CA GLN A 150 -16.11 -11.17 13.14
C GLN A 150 -16.56 -9.93 13.91
N GLY A 151 -17.58 -10.04 14.75
CA GLY A 151 -18.03 -8.93 15.59
C GLY A 151 -16.96 -8.45 16.57
N ARG A 152 -16.15 -9.36 17.11
CA ARG A 152 -15.02 -9.01 17.99
C ARG A 152 -13.92 -8.26 17.24
N VAL A 153 -13.60 -8.69 16.01
CA VAL A 153 -12.63 -7.98 15.17
C VAL A 153 -13.10 -6.57 14.89
N VAL A 154 -14.36 -6.41 14.49
CA VAL A 154 -14.95 -5.07 14.22
C VAL A 154 -14.92 -4.21 15.46
N ALA A 155 -15.26 -4.74 16.64
CA ALA A 155 -15.25 -3.98 17.91
C ALA A 155 -13.85 -3.49 18.26
N ILE A 156 -12.82 -4.36 18.12
CA ILE A 156 -11.43 -3.98 18.39
C ILE A 156 -10.93 -2.96 17.37
N THR A 157 -11.22 -3.16 16.08
CA THR A 157 -10.89 -2.22 15.01
C THR A 157 -11.48 -0.84 15.30
N LEU A 158 -12.76 -0.75 15.66
CA LEU A 158 -13.41 0.51 16.02
C LEU A 158 -12.75 1.16 17.23
N ALA A 159 -12.42 0.40 18.27
CA ALA A 159 -11.73 0.92 19.44
C ALA A 159 -10.37 1.53 19.10
N ILE A 160 -9.57 0.86 18.23
CA ILE A 160 -8.27 1.36 17.76
C ILE A 160 -8.45 2.64 16.94
N ILE A 161 -9.39 2.67 16.01
CA ILE A 161 -9.65 3.84 15.15
C ILE A 161 -10.10 5.03 16.00
N ILE A 162 -11.01 4.82 16.96
CA ILE A 162 -11.46 5.88 17.87
C ILE A 162 -10.29 6.40 18.70
N ALA A 163 -9.45 5.52 19.25
CA ALA A 163 -8.26 5.91 20.00
C ALA A 163 -7.29 6.73 19.14
N LEU A 164 -7.08 6.32 17.89
CA LEU A 164 -6.24 7.05 16.92
C LEU A 164 -6.75 8.47 16.70
N PHE A 165 -8.06 8.63 16.40
CA PHE A 165 -8.67 9.94 16.20
C PHE A 165 -8.59 10.84 17.45
N LEU A 166 -8.69 10.26 18.64
CA LEU A 166 -8.53 11.00 19.88
C LEU A 166 -7.09 11.49 20.07
N VAL A 167 -6.10 10.66 19.73
CA VAL A 167 -4.67 10.98 19.81
C VAL A 167 -4.27 12.04 18.78
N GLN A 168 -4.88 12.06 17.59
CA GLN A 168 -4.62 13.08 16.56
C GLN A 168 -4.83 14.52 17.03
N ARG A 169 -5.69 14.74 18.04
CA ARG A 169 -5.89 16.06 18.68
C ARG A 169 -4.63 16.63 19.32
N ILE A 170 -3.62 15.80 19.62
CA ILE A 170 -2.36 16.22 20.29
C ILE A 170 -1.40 16.91 19.31
N GLY A 171 -1.67 16.83 18.01
CA GLY A 171 -0.91 17.49 16.94
C GLY A 171 -0.12 16.51 16.07
N THR A 172 -0.39 16.57 14.76
CA THR A 172 0.15 15.66 13.74
C THR A 172 1.66 15.81 13.50
N ALA A 173 2.24 17.00 13.74
CA ALA A 173 3.65 17.26 13.48
C ALA A 173 4.60 16.44 14.38
N LYS A 174 4.29 16.28 15.67
CA LYS A 174 5.10 15.46 16.59
C LYS A 174 4.98 13.97 16.28
N ILE A 175 3.79 13.56 15.88
CA ILE A 175 3.46 12.19 15.52
C ILE A 175 4.24 11.80 14.26
N GLY A 176 4.28 12.66 13.21
CA GLY A 176 4.97 12.41 11.96
C GLY A 176 6.47 12.11 12.10
N HIS A 177 7.16 12.75 13.06
CA HIS A 177 8.57 12.47 13.33
C HIS A 177 8.82 11.07 13.95
N ALA A 178 7.88 10.56 14.73
CA ALA A 178 7.98 9.22 15.31
C ALA A 178 7.68 8.12 14.27
N PHE A 179 6.79 8.38 13.32
CA PHE A 179 6.41 7.41 12.29
C PHE A 179 7.54 7.12 11.28
N GLY A 180 8.44 8.06 11.01
CA GLY A 180 9.54 7.86 10.06
C GLY A 180 10.41 6.64 10.34
N PRO A 181 10.99 6.51 11.53
CA PRO A 181 11.75 5.31 11.92
C PRO A 181 10.91 4.03 11.90
N ILE A 182 9.65 4.09 12.35
CA ILE A 182 8.74 2.93 12.37
C ILE A 182 8.48 2.45 10.94
N MET A 183 8.16 3.36 10.03
CA MET A 183 7.93 3.03 8.62
C MET A 183 9.20 2.55 7.92
N THR A 184 10.37 3.07 8.29
CA THR A 184 11.64 2.54 7.78
C THR A 184 11.84 1.09 8.19
N LEU A 185 11.60 0.78 9.47
CA LEU A 185 11.68 -0.59 9.99
C LEU A 185 10.64 -1.50 9.30
N TRP A 186 9.44 -0.99 9.07
CA TRP A 186 8.38 -1.70 8.36
C TRP A 186 8.80 -2.06 6.93
N PHE A 187 9.30 -1.11 6.14
CA PHE A 187 9.76 -1.38 4.78
C PHE A 187 10.95 -2.35 4.75
N LEU A 188 11.90 -2.22 5.67
CA LEU A 188 13.00 -3.18 5.80
C LEU A 188 12.49 -4.58 6.14
N PHE A 189 11.48 -4.69 7.01
CA PHE A 189 10.83 -5.95 7.34
C PHE A 189 10.12 -6.56 6.11
N LEU A 190 9.34 -5.77 5.37
CA LEU A 190 8.68 -6.20 4.13
C LEU A 190 9.70 -6.66 3.07
N GLY A 191 10.73 -5.86 2.84
CA GLY A 191 11.77 -6.17 1.87
C GLY A 191 12.60 -7.39 2.27
N GLY A 192 12.99 -7.48 3.55
CA GLY A 192 13.79 -8.58 4.06
C GLY A 192 13.06 -9.92 4.04
N THR A 193 11.82 -9.95 4.54
CA THR A 193 11.00 -11.17 4.49
C THR A 193 10.66 -11.57 3.06
N GLY A 194 10.32 -10.59 2.20
CA GLY A 194 10.08 -10.84 0.79
C GLY A 194 11.30 -11.43 0.08
N LEU A 195 12.46 -10.82 0.27
CA LEU A 195 13.72 -11.28 -0.34
C LEU A 195 14.08 -12.71 0.09
N PHE A 196 13.87 -13.05 1.36
CA PHE A 196 14.09 -14.41 1.85
C PHE A 196 13.32 -15.47 1.05
N PHE A 197 12.03 -15.25 0.80
CA PHE A 197 11.22 -16.17 0.02
C PHE A 197 11.53 -16.16 -1.48
N VAL A 198 11.89 -15.01 -2.04
CA VAL A 198 12.34 -14.89 -3.44
C VAL A 198 13.60 -15.76 -3.67
N PHE A 199 14.53 -15.80 -2.71
CA PHE A 199 15.69 -16.70 -2.82
C PHE A 199 15.33 -18.19 -2.75
N GLN A 200 14.26 -18.56 -2.05
CA GLN A 200 13.78 -19.94 -2.00
C GLN A 200 13.11 -20.37 -3.30
N HIS A 201 12.45 -19.46 -4.01
CA HIS A 201 11.78 -19.74 -5.27
C HIS A 201 12.03 -18.63 -6.32
N PRO A 202 13.26 -18.57 -6.92
CA PRO A 202 13.64 -17.48 -7.82
C PRO A 202 12.79 -17.37 -9.10
N ALA A 203 12.06 -18.45 -9.47
CA ALA A 203 11.16 -18.43 -10.62
C ALA A 203 10.09 -17.32 -10.52
N VAL A 204 9.75 -16.84 -9.29
CA VAL A 204 8.83 -15.74 -9.10
C VAL A 204 9.29 -14.45 -9.80
N LEU A 205 10.59 -14.26 -10.02
CA LEU A 205 11.12 -13.09 -10.75
C LEU A 205 10.62 -13.00 -12.19
N LEU A 206 10.11 -14.09 -12.76
CA LEU A 206 9.47 -14.09 -14.09
C LEU A 206 8.23 -13.21 -14.13
N CYS A 207 7.63 -12.84 -12.99
CA CYS A 207 6.52 -11.88 -12.93
C CYS A 207 6.92 -10.46 -13.36
N LEU A 208 8.22 -10.15 -13.41
CA LEU A 208 8.69 -8.85 -13.91
C LEU A 208 8.41 -8.66 -15.41
N ASN A 209 8.19 -9.75 -16.14
CA ASN A 209 7.82 -9.69 -17.56
C ASN A 209 6.32 -9.30 -17.71
N PRO A 210 5.99 -8.12 -18.31
CA PRO A 210 4.61 -7.67 -18.46
C PRO A 210 3.74 -8.59 -19.32
N VAL A 211 4.36 -9.33 -20.24
CA VAL A 211 3.63 -10.27 -21.12
C VAL A 211 2.91 -11.34 -20.30
N ARG A 212 3.47 -11.77 -19.17
CA ARG A 212 2.81 -12.76 -18.28
C ARG A 212 1.54 -12.22 -17.67
N GLY A 213 1.51 -10.95 -17.28
CA GLY A 213 0.30 -10.29 -16.76
C GLY A 213 -0.80 -10.22 -17.83
N ILE A 214 -0.44 -9.78 -19.05
CA ILE A 214 -1.39 -9.68 -20.16
C ILE A 214 -1.89 -11.07 -20.58
N ALA A 215 -0.99 -12.04 -20.69
CA ALA A 215 -1.35 -13.42 -21.02
C ALA A 215 -2.31 -14.03 -19.99
N PHE A 216 -2.02 -13.82 -18.69
CA PHE A 216 -2.88 -14.29 -17.62
C PHE A 216 -4.25 -13.62 -17.62
N LEU A 217 -4.33 -12.32 -17.94
CA LEU A 217 -5.61 -11.60 -18.01
C LEU A 217 -6.56 -12.22 -19.03
N LEU A 218 -6.01 -12.81 -20.10
CA LEU A 218 -6.75 -13.49 -21.17
C LEU A 218 -6.85 -15.02 -20.97
N SER A 219 -6.23 -15.55 -19.93
CA SER A 219 -6.19 -16.98 -19.63
C SER A 219 -7.52 -17.51 -19.08
N PRO A 220 -7.93 -18.74 -19.44
CA PRO A 220 -9.05 -19.43 -18.78
C PRO A 220 -8.84 -19.68 -17.28
N ASN A 221 -7.58 -19.70 -16.82
CA ASN A 221 -7.22 -19.88 -15.41
C ASN A 221 -7.42 -18.62 -14.58
N ASN A 222 -7.75 -17.49 -15.20
CA ASN A 222 -8.17 -16.26 -14.55
C ASN A 222 -9.69 -16.31 -14.28
N HIS A 223 -10.07 -16.91 -13.17
CA HIS A 223 -11.48 -17.04 -12.79
C HIS A 223 -12.13 -15.69 -12.45
N ALA A 224 -11.35 -14.71 -12.00
CA ALA A 224 -11.82 -13.35 -11.74
C ALA A 224 -12.06 -12.53 -13.02
N GLY A 225 -11.51 -12.97 -14.17
CA GLY A 225 -11.56 -12.22 -15.41
C GLY A 225 -10.95 -10.82 -15.26
N ILE A 226 -11.56 -9.81 -15.88
CA ILE A 226 -11.07 -8.43 -15.80
C ILE A 226 -11.17 -7.83 -14.38
N MET A 227 -12.01 -8.38 -13.51
CA MET A 227 -12.17 -7.90 -12.12
C MET A 227 -10.92 -8.06 -11.29
N ILE A 228 -9.99 -8.94 -11.68
CA ILE A 228 -8.68 -9.08 -11.01
C ILE A 228 -7.89 -7.76 -11.01
N LEU A 229 -8.09 -6.91 -12.01
CA LEU A 229 -7.46 -5.58 -12.06
C LEU A 229 -7.89 -4.73 -10.86
N GLY A 230 -9.12 -4.85 -10.37
CA GLY A 230 -9.58 -4.18 -9.15
C GLY A 230 -8.71 -4.57 -7.95
N SER A 231 -8.45 -5.86 -7.75
CA SER A 231 -7.54 -6.32 -6.70
C SER A 231 -6.10 -5.84 -6.91
N CYS A 232 -5.62 -5.76 -8.17
CA CYS A 232 -4.29 -5.20 -8.47
C CYS A 232 -4.21 -3.69 -8.14
N PHE A 233 -5.31 -2.93 -8.34
CA PHE A 233 -5.37 -1.51 -8.01
C PHE A 233 -5.19 -1.25 -6.51
N LEU A 234 -5.59 -2.16 -5.64
CA LEU A 234 -5.35 -2.05 -4.20
C LEU A 234 -3.86 -1.89 -3.86
N ALA A 235 -2.96 -2.36 -4.72
CA ALA A 235 -1.51 -2.18 -4.51
C ALA A 235 -1.04 -0.73 -4.71
N THR A 236 -1.89 0.15 -5.22
CA THR A 236 -1.62 1.57 -5.43
C THR A 236 -2.42 2.47 -4.49
N THR A 237 -3.19 1.91 -3.57
CA THR A 237 -3.89 2.66 -2.52
C THR A 237 -2.86 3.46 -1.72
N GLY A 238 -3.15 4.73 -1.47
CA GLY A 238 -2.22 5.66 -0.82
C GLY A 238 -1.17 6.28 -1.75
N ALA A 239 -1.13 5.91 -3.05
CA ALA A 239 -0.18 6.52 -3.98
C ALA A 239 -0.47 8.00 -4.27
N GLU A 240 -1.71 8.45 -4.06
CA GLU A 240 -2.10 9.85 -4.18
C GLU A 240 -1.44 10.74 -3.12
N ALA A 241 -1.10 10.19 -1.94
CA ALA A 241 -0.39 10.92 -0.89
C ALA A 241 0.98 11.43 -1.39
N LEU A 242 1.64 10.73 -2.33
CA LEU A 242 2.88 11.21 -2.94
C LEU A 242 2.70 12.58 -3.60
N TYR A 243 1.53 12.83 -4.15
CA TYR A 243 1.24 14.08 -4.85
C TYR A 243 0.52 15.09 -3.94
N SER A 244 -0.41 14.67 -3.08
CA SER A 244 -1.13 15.57 -2.18
C SER A 244 -0.23 16.15 -1.10
N ASP A 245 0.70 15.37 -0.54
CA ASP A 245 1.56 15.79 0.57
C ASP A 245 2.92 16.33 0.12
N MET A 246 3.10 16.49 -1.19
CA MET A 246 4.33 17.01 -1.78
C MET A 246 4.78 18.35 -1.18
N GLY A 247 3.83 19.24 -0.86
CA GLY A 247 4.11 20.54 -0.24
C GLY A 247 4.68 20.43 1.16
N HIS A 248 4.33 19.38 1.91
CA HIS A 248 4.76 19.18 3.29
C HIS A 248 6.14 18.53 3.42
N VAL A 249 6.52 17.68 2.46
CA VAL A 249 7.76 16.88 2.55
C VAL A 249 8.81 17.26 1.51
N GLY A 250 8.40 17.97 0.46
CA GLY A 250 9.26 18.36 -0.65
C GLY A 250 9.46 17.26 -1.70
N ARG A 251 9.28 17.64 -2.95
CA ARG A 251 9.38 16.74 -4.13
C ARG A 251 10.69 15.96 -4.18
N GLY A 252 11.81 16.58 -3.81
CA GLY A 252 13.13 15.94 -3.83
C GLY A 252 13.23 14.73 -2.89
N ASN A 253 12.61 14.82 -1.71
CA ASN A 253 12.61 13.74 -0.73
C ASN A 253 11.76 12.56 -1.20
N ILE A 254 10.65 12.81 -1.91
CA ILE A 254 9.82 11.75 -2.53
C ILE A 254 10.63 11.02 -3.61
N TYR A 255 11.32 11.75 -4.49
CA TYR A 255 12.17 11.14 -5.51
C TYR A 255 13.28 10.27 -4.91
N ALA A 256 13.86 10.68 -3.79
CA ALA A 256 14.93 9.96 -3.14
C ALA A 256 14.46 8.70 -2.39
N THR A 257 13.26 8.74 -1.79
CA THR A 257 12.72 7.64 -0.97
C THR A 257 11.93 6.62 -1.78
N TRP A 258 11.26 7.03 -2.87
CA TRP A 258 10.42 6.13 -3.67
C TRP A 258 11.13 4.87 -4.19
N PRO A 259 12.35 4.91 -4.74
CA PRO A 259 13.03 3.69 -5.19
C PRO A 259 13.18 2.64 -4.10
N PHE A 260 13.54 3.06 -2.87
CA PHE A 260 13.65 2.18 -1.71
C PHE A 260 12.29 1.56 -1.36
N VAL A 261 11.24 2.38 -1.22
CA VAL A 261 9.89 1.94 -0.91
C VAL A 261 9.38 0.96 -1.96
N LYS A 262 9.48 1.33 -3.25
CA LYS A 262 9.08 0.47 -4.36
C LYS A 262 9.78 -0.89 -4.33
N CYS A 263 11.09 -0.89 -4.10
CA CYS A 263 11.86 -2.13 -4.01
C CYS A 263 11.33 -3.04 -2.89
N CYS A 264 11.11 -2.49 -1.69
CA CYS A 264 10.58 -3.25 -0.55
C CYS A 264 9.15 -3.78 -0.82
N LEU A 265 8.27 -2.98 -1.43
CA LEU A 265 6.92 -3.41 -1.80
C LEU A 265 6.95 -4.56 -2.80
N LEU A 266 7.71 -4.41 -3.89
CA LEU A 266 7.80 -5.45 -4.92
C LEU A 266 8.42 -6.73 -4.38
N LEU A 267 9.45 -6.65 -3.54
CA LEU A 267 10.03 -7.81 -2.87
C LEU A 267 9.00 -8.51 -1.98
N SER A 268 8.18 -7.76 -1.24
CA SER A 268 7.13 -8.33 -0.39
C SER A 268 6.09 -9.08 -1.23
N TYR A 269 5.59 -8.48 -2.33
CA TYR A 269 4.65 -9.16 -3.23
C TYR A 269 5.24 -10.41 -3.86
N MET A 270 6.48 -10.33 -4.38
CA MET A 270 7.17 -11.48 -4.95
C MET A 270 7.44 -12.57 -3.89
N GLY A 271 7.77 -12.19 -2.65
CA GLY A 271 7.95 -13.13 -1.55
C GLY A 271 6.67 -13.88 -1.21
N GLN A 272 5.53 -13.19 -1.15
CA GLN A 272 4.22 -13.81 -0.96
C GLN A 272 3.88 -14.77 -2.10
N GLY A 273 4.19 -14.38 -3.34
CA GLY A 273 4.02 -15.27 -4.49
C GLY A 273 4.91 -16.48 -4.45
N ALA A 274 6.18 -16.33 -4.11
CA ALA A 274 7.11 -17.44 -3.92
C ALA A 274 6.61 -18.42 -2.83
N TRP A 275 6.09 -17.87 -1.72
CA TRP A 275 5.48 -18.69 -0.67
C TRP A 275 4.24 -19.43 -1.18
N LEU A 276 3.36 -18.77 -1.94
CA LEU A 276 2.18 -19.40 -2.54
C LEU A 276 2.56 -20.53 -3.49
N MET A 277 3.56 -20.36 -4.36
CA MET A 277 4.03 -21.40 -5.27
C MET A 277 4.53 -22.63 -4.54
N ASN A 278 5.15 -22.46 -3.37
CA ASN A 278 5.65 -23.57 -2.55
C ASN A 278 4.54 -24.25 -1.74
N ASN A 279 3.44 -23.58 -1.44
CA ASN A 279 2.44 -24.02 -0.46
C ASN A 279 1.03 -24.24 -1.03
N ALA A 280 0.78 -23.92 -2.31
CA ALA A 280 -0.56 -24.01 -2.90
C ALA A 280 -1.17 -25.42 -2.83
N ALA A 281 -0.32 -26.47 -2.86
CA ALA A 281 -0.76 -27.86 -2.77
C ALA A 281 -0.91 -28.39 -1.32
N ASN A 282 -0.69 -27.55 -0.29
CA ASN A 282 -0.76 -27.99 1.10
C ASN A 282 -2.24 -28.15 1.52
N PRO A 283 -2.69 -29.39 1.89
CA PRO A 283 -4.07 -29.63 2.28
C PRO A 283 -4.53 -28.83 3.52
N GLU A 284 -3.61 -28.53 4.44
CA GLU A 284 -3.92 -27.75 5.65
C GLU A 284 -4.37 -26.32 5.34
N LEU A 285 -3.87 -25.76 4.25
CA LEU A 285 -4.22 -24.40 3.82
C LEU A 285 -5.55 -24.36 3.05
N MET A 286 -5.95 -25.46 2.41
CA MET A 286 -7.19 -25.53 1.66
C MET A 286 -8.44 -25.41 2.54
N GLY A 287 -8.32 -25.69 3.83
CA GLY A 287 -9.40 -25.53 4.82
C GLY A 287 -9.55 -24.12 5.36
N ILE A 288 -8.63 -23.19 5.06
CA ILE A 288 -8.65 -21.83 5.58
C ILE A 288 -9.45 -20.94 4.64
N ALA A 289 -10.70 -20.62 5.03
CA ALA A 289 -11.62 -19.85 4.20
C ALA A 289 -11.13 -18.42 3.88
N ASP A 290 -10.33 -17.82 4.77
CA ASP A 290 -9.88 -16.43 4.68
C ASP A 290 -8.35 -16.34 4.75
N LEU A 291 -7.67 -17.15 3.92
CA LEU A 291 -6.22 -17.27 3.90
C LEU A 291 -5.56 -15.94 3.56
N ASN A 292 -4.69 -15.47 4.46
CA ASN A 292 -3.86 -14.30 4.20
C ASN A 292 -2.39 -14.71 3.97
N PRO A 293 -1.90 -14.69 2.72
CA PRO A 293 -0.55 -15.13 2.39
C PRO A 293 0.53 -14.35 3.14
N PHE A 294 0.33 -13.05 3.37
CA PHE A 294 1.29 -12.21 4.09
C PHE A 294 1.57 -12.71 5.51
N TYR A 295 0.53 -13.00 6.29
CA TYR A 295 0.72 -13.48 7.66
C TYR A 295 1.12 -14.97 7.71
N GLN A 296 0.65 -15.77 6.75
CA GLN A 296 0.98 -17.19 6.70
C GLN A 296 2.44 -17.46 6.33
N MET A 297 3.05 -16.63 5.51
CA MET A 297 4.47 -16.78 5.18
C MET A 297 5.40 -16.44 6.35
N LEU A 298 4.90 -15.68 7.35
CA LEU A 298 5.70 -15.31 8.51
C LEU A 298 5.79 -16.43 9.53
N ALA A 299 6.99 -16.66 10.08
CA ALA A 299 7.14 -17.53 11.22
C ALA A 299 6.23 -17.08 12.39
N PRO A 300 5.64 -18.01 13.18
CA PRO A 300 4.70 -17.65 14.24
C PRO A 300 5.19 -16.57 15.20
N GLY A 301 6.48 -16.55 15.52
CA GLY A 301 7.09 -15.54 16.39
C GLY A 301 7.20 -14.13 15.78
N LEU A 302 7.16 -14.01 14.45
CA LEU A 302 7.23 -12.72 13.74
C LEU A 302 5.85 -12.08 13.49
N ARG A 303 4.76 -12.86 13.59
CA ARG A 303 3.41 -12.36 13.34
C ARG A 303 2.98 -11.26 14.30
N PRO A 304 3.18 -11.37 15.65
CA PRO A 304 2.86 -10.28 16.57
C PRO A 304 3.65 -8.99 16.25
N PHE A 305 4.92 -9.14 15.86
CA PHE A 305 5.75 -8.01 15.48
C PHE A 305 5.23 -7.34 14.20
N ALA A 306 4.88 -8.11 13.19
CA ALA A 306 4.28 -7.59 11.95
C ALA A 306 2.97 -6.83 12.22
N VAL A 307 2.09 -7.38 13.07
CA VAL A 307 0.83 -6.72 13.45
C VAL A 307 1.12 -5.43 14.21
N GLY A 308 2.00 -5.45 15.21
CA GLY A 308 2.33 -4.26 16.00
C GLY A 308 2.99 -3.12 15.21
N LEU A 309 3.66 -3.44 14.08
CA LEU A 309 4.22 -2.42 13.18
C LEU A 309 3.20 -1.90 12.18
N SER A 310 2.19 -2.71 11.82
CA SER A 310 1.21 -2.37 10.78
C SER A 310 -0.03 -1.66 11.31
N THR A 311 -0.29 -1.72 12.62
CA THR A 311 -1.37 -1.02 13.34
C THR A 311 -0.89 0.27 13.97
#